data_6bcac7f00f771c3633d2da69e6dff6a2
#
_entry.id   6bcac7f00f771c3633d2da69e6dff6a2
#
_cell.length_a   1.000
_cell.length_b   1.000
_cell.length_c   1.000
_cell.angle_alpha   90.00
_cell.angle_beta   90.00
_cell.angle_gamma   90.00
#
_symmetry.space_group_name_H-M   'P 1'
#
loop_
_entity.id
_entity.type
_entity.pdbx_description
1 polymer ?
#
loop_
_entity_poly.entity_id
_entity_poly.type
_entity_poly.pdbx_seq_one_letter_code
_entity_poly.pdbx_strand_id
1 'polypeptide(L)'
;MKNRFFKSFLPLALVLCALTAMSSVANAQHSEADTKADIQRHRAMAVAHEAAAKCLESGKKDEVCEKELLASCKGLAIGKNCGMKHVH
;
A
#
# COMPACT_ATOMS: atom_id res chain seq x y z
N MET A 1 -7.83 -54.84 -18.19
CA MET A 1 -6.94 -53.89 -18.92
C MET A 1 -7.38 -52.44 -18.88
N LYS A 2 -8.68 -52.13 -18.86
CA LYS A 2 -9.16 -50.76 -18.79
C LYS A 2 -8.90 -50.03 -17.48
N ASN A 3 -8.76 -50.77 -16.36
CA ASN A 3 -8.52 -50.17 -15.02
C ASN A 3 -7.08 -49.72 -14.77
N ARG A 4 -6.12 -50.16 -15.55
CA ARG A 4 -4.70 -49.76 -15.42
C ARG A 4 -4.40 -48.42 -16.09
N PHE A 5 -5.18 -48.03 -17.09
CA PHE A 5 -5.02 -46.77 -17.79
C PHE A 5 -5.56 -45.60 -16.98
N PHE A 6 -6.60 -45.82 -16.21
CA PHE A 6 -7.21 -44.77 -15.38
C PHE A 6 -6.39 -44.37 -14.17
N LYS A 7 -5.62 -45.34 -13.60
CA LYS A 7 -4.79 -45.07 -12.42
C LYS A 7 -3.52 -44.28 -12.69
N SER A 8 -3.07 -44.21 -13.95
CA SER A 8 -1.88 -43.43 -14.32
C SER A 8 -2.15 -42.00 -14.63
N PHE A 9 -3.39 -41.64 -14.99
CA PHE A 9 -3.75 -40.25 -15.36
C PHE A 9 -4.15 -39.37 -14.17
N LEU A 10 -4.74 -39.95 -13.13
CA LEU A 10 -5.20 -39.23 -11.93
C LEU A 10 -4.09 -38.56 -11.11
N PRO A 11 -2.93 -39.22 -10.81
CA PRO A 11 -1.89 -38.58 -10.02
C PRO A 11 -1.17 -37.44 -10.75
N LEU A 12 -1.07 -37.50 -12.09
CA LEU A 12 -0.47 -36.41 -12.88
C LEU A 12 -1.33 -35.16 -12.93
N ALA A 13 -2.63 -35.29 -13.04
CA ALA A 13 -3.57 -34.17 -13.04
C ALA A 13 -3.61 -33.47 -11.67
N LEU A 14 -3.54 -34.21 -10.58
CA LEU A 14 -3.50 -33.69 -9.21
C LEU A 14 -2.20 -32.92 -8.91
N VAL A 15 -1.06 -33.41 -9.40
CA VAL A 15 0.24 -32.76 -9.24
C VAL A 15 0.29 -31.44 -10.01
N LEU A 16 -0.26 -31.38 -11.22
CA LEU A 16 -0.35 -30.16 -12.02
C LEU A 16 -1.24 -29.09 -11.38
N CYS A 17 -2.37 -29.48 -10.79
CA CYS A 17 -3.23 -28.56 -10.06
C CYS A 17 -2.58 -27.99 -8.79
N ALA A 18 -1.79 -28.78 -8.08
CA ALA A 18 -1.07 -28.33 -6.90
C ALA A 18 0.03 -27.31 -7.22
N LEU A 19 0.75 -27.51 -8.34
CA LEU A 19 1.79 -26.59 -8.81
C LEU A 19 1.23 -25.22 -9.26
N THR A 20 0.08 -25.22 -9.92
CA THR A 20 -0.58 -23.96 -10.34
C THR A 20 -1.16 -23.18 -9.16
N ALA A 21 -1.66 -23.86 -8.14
CA ALA A 21 -2.16 -23.22 -6.94
C ALA A 21 -1.05 -22.54 -6.12
N MET A 22 0.14 -23.13 -6.06
CA MET A 22 1.30 -22.54 -5.36
C MET A 22 1.84 -21.28 -6.05
N SER A 23 1.80 -21.20 -7.38
CA SER A 23 2.27 -20.05 -8.14
C SER A 23 1.41 -18.79 -7.93
N SER A 24 0.10 -18.94 -7.77
CA SER A 24 -0.83 -17.82 -7.55
C SER A 24 -0.75 -17.26 -6.14
N VAL A 25 -0.40 -18.05 -5.13
CA VAL A 25 -0.23 -17.57 -3.74
C VAL A 25 1.06 -16.74 -3.58
N ALA A 26 2.15 -17.12 -4.27
CA ALA A 26 3.42 -16.41 -4.20
C ALA A 26 3.38 -14.98 -4.75
N ASN A 27 2.50 -14.70 -5.75
CA ASN A 27 2.36 -13.38 -6.37
C ASN A 27 1.41 -12.43 -5.64
N ALA A 28 0.63 -12.90 -4.66
CA ALA A 28 -0.40 -12.12 -4.00
C ALA A 28 -0.01 -11.57 -2.62
N GLN A 29 1.17 -11.93 -2.11
CA GLN A 29 1.59 -11.53 -0.75
C GLN A 29 2.57 -10.37 -0.78
N HIS A 30 2.11 -9.17 -0.40
CA HIS A 30 2.98 -8.17 0.18
C HIS A 30 3.45 -8.66 1.55
N SER A 31 4.70 -8.39 1.91
CA SER A 31 5.20 -8.76 3.23
C SER A 31 4.43 -8.00 4.32
N GLU A 32 4.24 -8.60 5.48
CA GLU A 32 3.63 -7.95 6.63
C GLU A 32 4.39 -6.69 7.05
N ALA A 33 5.71 -6.70 6.88
CA ALA A 33 6.55 -5.55 7.16
C ALA A 33 6.23 -4.37 6.25
N ASP A 34 6.03 -4.61 4.94
CA ASP A 34 5.66 -3.58 3.98
C ASP A 34 4.28 -2.99 4.30
N THR A 35 3.32 -3.84 4.64
CA THR A 35 1.98 -3.40 5.04
C THR A 35 2.03 -2.53 6.29
N LYS A 36 2.80 -2.91 7.30
CA LYS A 36 2.98 -2.10 8.50
C LYS A 36 3.61 -0.75 8.20
N ALA A 37 4.62 -0.73 7.33
CA ALA A 37 5.27 0.51 6.91
C ALA A 37 4.28 1.44 6.20
N ASP A 38 3.45 0.91 5.32
CA ASP A 38 2.41 1.70 4.64
C ASP A 38 1.38 2.26 5.61
N ILE A 39 0.92 1.48 6.57
CA ILE A 39 0.00 1.95 7.61
C ILE A 39 0.61 3.13 8.37
N GLN A 40 1.87 3.05 8.75
CA GLN A 40 2.55 4.13 9.46
C GLN A 40 2.68 5.39 8.61
N ARG A 41 2.99 5.26 7.32
CA ARG A 41 3.05 6.40 6.40
C ARG A 41 1.69 7.09 6.27
N HIS A 42 0.61 6.32 6.12
CA HIS A 42 -0.74 6.88 6.06
C HIS A 42 -1.09 7.64 7.34
N ARG A 43 -0.76 7.10 8.49
CA ARG A 43 -1.01 7.78 9.77
C ARG A 43 -0.18 9.05 9.91
N ALA A 44 1.09 9.02 9.52
CA ALA A 44 1.95 10.18 9.54
C ALA A 44 1.45 11.30 8.62
N MET A 45 0.96 10.95 7.43
CA MET A 45 0.32 11.91 6.53
C MET A 45 -0.95 12.52 7.12
N ALA A 46 -1.77 11.71 7.77
CA ALA A 46 -2.98 12.19 8.44
C ALA A 46 -2.64 13.22 9.55
N VAL A 47 -1.62 12.95 10.34
CA VAL A 47 -1.14 13.88 11.37
C VAL A 47 -0.62 15.17 10.75
N ALA A 48 0.15 15.09 9.67
CA ALA A 48 0.69 16.25 8.98
C ALA A 48 -0.42 17.15 8.42
N HIS A 49 -1.44 16.55 7.79
CA HIS A 49 -2.59 17.31 7.26
C HIS A 49 -3.44 17.90 8.36
N GLU A 50 -3.66 17.22 9.46
CA GLU A 50 -4.38 17.78 10.63
C GLU A 50 -3.63 18.99 11.22
N ALA A 51 -2.31 18.90 11.30
CA ALA A 51 -1.49 20.02 11.75
C ALA A 51 -1.60 21.23 10.80
N ALA A 52 -1.64 20.98 9.49
CA ALA A 52 -1.85 22.03 8.49
C ALA A 52 -3.22 22.69 8.64
N ALA A 53 -4.27 21.93 8.87
CA ALA A 53 -5.61 22.46 9.12
C ALA A 53 -5.62 23.35 10.36
N LYS A 54 -5.04 22.93 11.44
CA LYS A 54 -4.92 23.73 12.67
C LYS A 54 -4.10 24.99 12.47
N CYS A 55 -3.04 24.91 11.68
CA CYS A 55 -2.24 26.07 11.31
C CYS A 55 -3.09 27.14 10.61
N LEU A 56 -3.88 26.74 9.61
CA LEU A 56 -4.78 27.65 8.89
C LEU A 56 -5.88 28.20 9.80
N GLU A 57 -6.47 27.38 10.64
CA GLU A 57 -7.49 27.81 11.61
C GLU A 57 -6.95 28.85 12.59
N SER A 58 -5.67 28.80 12.90
CA SER A 58 -5.02 29.77 13.79
C SER A 58 -4.84 31.16 13.17
N GLY A 59 -5.15 31.31 11.89
CA GLY A 59 -5.02 32.58 11.17
C GLY A 59 -3.62 32.84 10.60
N LYS A 60 -2.72 31.87 10.65
CA LYS A 60 -1.43 31.98 9.98
C LYS A 60 -1.61 32.00 8.46
N LYS A 61 -0.70 32.65 7.76
CA LYS A 61 -0.73 32.73 6.29
C LYS A 61 -0.58 31.34 5.66
N ASP A 62 -1.29 31.10 4.57
CA ASP A 62 -1.24 29.86 3.80
C ASP A 62 0.19 29.42 3.51
N GLU A 63 1.04 30.34 3.06
CA GLU A 63 2.44 30.06 2.74
C GLU A 63 3.22 29.50 3.93
N VAL A 64 2.93 29.96 5.14
CA VAL A 64 3.60 29.47 6.36
C VAL A 64 3.12 28.08 6.68
N CYS A 65 1.81 27.83 6.63
CA CYS A 65 1.21 26.54 6.89
C CYS A 65 1.65 25.49 5.85
N GLU A 66 1.79 25.91 4.60
CA GLU A 66 2.29 25.07 3.52
C GLU A 66 3.74 24.64 3.76
N LYS A 67 4.60 25.55 4.16
CA LYS A 67 6.00 25.22 4.51
C LYS A 67 6.08 24.24 5.67
N GLU A 68 5.27 24.42 6.70
CA GLU A 68 5.19 23.51 7.85
C GLU A 68 4.70 22.12 7.39
N LEU A 69 3.71 22.06 6.51
CA LEU A 69 3.20 20.82 5.93
C LEU A 69 4.27 20.09 5.13
N LEU A 70 4.96 20.79 4.25
CA LEU A 70 6.03 20.20 3.42
C LEU A 70 7.16 19.62 4.28
N ALA A 71 7.53 20.31 5.34
CA ALA A 71 8.53 19.83 6.28
C ALA A 71 8.09 18.54 6.98
N SER A 72 6.81 18.47 7.39
CA SER A 72 6.23 17.29 8.05
C SER A 72 6.07 16.11 7.11
N CYS A 73 5.87 16.35 5.83
CA CYS A 73 5.64 15.32 4.82
C CYS A 73 6.91 14.83 4.12
N LYS A 74 8.06 15.35 4.48
CA LYS A 74 9.32 14.99 3.84
C LYS A 74 9.55 13.49 3.89
N GLY A 75 9.65 12.86 2.72
CA GLY A 75 9.82 11.42 2.59
C GLY A 75 8.54 10.59 2.71
N LEU A 76 7.38 11.21 2.95
CA LEU A 76 6.10 10.51 3.09
C LEU A 76 5.23 10.57 1.83
N ALA A 77 5.32 11.65 1.08
CA ALA A 77 4.45 11.89 -0.07
C ALA A 77 5.23 12.45 -1.26
N ILE A 78 4.62 12.31 -2.42
CA ILE A 78 5.13 12.84 -3.69
C ILE A 78 4.48 14.20 -3.94
N GLY A 79 5.27 15.19 -4.36
CA GLY A 79 4.79 16.51 -4.76
C GLY A 79 4.89 17.55 -3.66
N LYS A 80 4.48 18.76 -4.00
CA LYS A 80 4.66 19.96 -3.16
C LYS A 80 3.67 20.07 -2.00
N ASN A 81 2.53 19.44 -2.07
CA ASN A 81 1.43 19.65 -1.12
C ASN A 81 1.08 18.40 -0.33
N CYS A 82 2.06 17.55 -0.07
CA CYS A 82 1.85 16.31 0.68
C CYS A 82 0.71 15.45 0.10
N GLY A 83 0.66 15.32 -1.23
CA GLY A 83 -0.36 14.57 -1.92
C GLY A 83 -1.72 15.26 -2.04
N MET A 84 -1.89 16.46 -1.52
CA MET A 84 -3.14 17.21 -1.56
C MET A 84 -3.18 18.19 -2.74
N LYS A 85 -4.35 18.30 -3.36
CA LYS A 85 -4.61 19.34 -4.37
C LYS A 85 -4.88 20.67 -3.67
N HIS A 86 -4.04 21.64 -3.93
CA HIS A 86 -4.25 23.01 -3.40
C HIS A 86 -5.21 23.77 -4.30
N VAL A 87 -6.16 24.45 -3.68
CA VAL A 87 -7.12 25.32 -4.36
C VAL A 87 -6.95 26.74 -3.82
N HIS A 88 -6.55 27.63 -4.72
CA HIS A 88 -6.51 29.07 -4.45
C HIS A 88 -7.60 29.79 -5.21
#